data_314051456f3a436cb52463c216cb08e0
#
_entry.id   314051456f3a436cb52463c216cb08e0
#
_cell.length_a   1.000
_cell.length_b   1.000
_cell.length_c   1.000
_cell.angle_alpha   90.00
_cell.angle_beta   90.00
_cell.angle_gamma   90.00
#
_symmetry.space_group_name_H-M   'P 1'
#
loop_
_entity.id
_entity.type
_entity.pdbx_description
1 polymer ?
#
loop_
_entity_poly.entity_id
_entity_poly.type
_entity_poly.pdbx_seq_one_letter_code
_entity_poly.pdbx_strand_id
1 'polypeptide(L)'
;MQEIHLVGINHKTSRVSDRERFIVDDSNLIYLNDFLISKLDKKISGFFGLSTCNRTELYFYGDKGIEDDVLKLTKEALNISDIPNKNFYIYNGFKALEHMCRVCCGIDSQVVGEQEIFGQFKNAYNSAKAFKIVGKELMIYVEKVFEITKKVRTETKIGINPLSVSGLSFNLVKEIFENPENKQVLVIGGGDLAKSIIKNLFDKGVRSISAINRTIKEIKISEDFSIIPMPLNLSLIHI
;
A
#
# COMPACT_ATOMS: atom_id res chain seq x y z
N MET A 1 26.34 -16.47 -2.81
CA MET A 1 25.14 -16.97 -3.54
C MET A 1 24.05 -15.92 -3.38
N GLN A 2 23.47 -15.50 -4.49
CA GLN A 2 22.42 -14.47 -4.48
C GLN A 2 21.03 -15.11 -4.49
N GLU A 3 20.08 -14.43 -3.88
CA GLU A 3 18.68 -14.85 -3.83
C GLU A 3 17.74 -13.63 -3.70
N ILE A 4 16.43 -13.87 -3.73
CA ILE A 4 15.44 -12.83 -3.49
C ILE A 4 15.29 -12.57 -2.00
N HIS A 5 15.12 -11.30 -1.65
CA HIS A 5 14.96 -10.82 -0.29
C HIS A 5 13.79 -9.85 -0.19
N LEU A 6 13.30 -9.70 1.02
CA LEU A 6 12.30 -8.73 1.42
C LEU A 6 12.65 -8.16 2.79
N VAL A 7 12.61 -6.85 2.89
CA VAL A 7 12.58 -6.12 4.15
C VAL A 7 11.31 -5.28 4.18
N GLY A 8 10.52 -5.38 5.22
CA GLY A 8 9.23 -4.69 5.27
C GLY A 8 8.75 -4.34 6.66
N ILE A 9 7.78 -3.41 6.67
CA ILE A 9 7.03 -2.98 7.84
C ILE A 9 5.54 -2.94 7.45
N ASN A 10 4.64 -3.39 8.31
CA ASN A 10 3.21 -3.39 8.00
C ASN A 10 2.32 -3.11 9.23
N HIS A 11 1.00 -3.09 9.01
CA HIS A 11 0.00 -2.81 10.03
C HIS A 11 0.01 -3.80 11.22
N LYS A 12 0.59 -5.00 11.06
CA LYS A 12 0.72 -6.01 12.13
C LYS A 12 1.93 -5.75 13.01
N THR A 13 2.97 -5.10 12.47
CA THR A 13 4.27 -4.97 13.13
C THR A 13 4.56 -3.55 13.63
N SER A 14 3.81 -2.54 13.16
CA SER A 14 4.13 -1.13 13.41
C SER A 14 2.91 -0.23 13.52
N ARG A 15 3.13 0.94 14.11
CA ARG A 15 2.14 2.02 14.16
C ARG A 15 2.03 2.72 12.80
N VAL A 16 0.93 3.42 12.57
CA VAL A 16 0.72 4.23 11.36
C VAL A 16 1.84 5.26 11.20
N SER A 17 2.19 5.98 12.29
CA SER A 17 3.25 7.00 12.29
C SER A 17 4.63 6.48 11.84
N ASP A 18 4.93 5.21 12.10
CA ASP A 18 6.20 4.59 11.68
C ASP A 18 6.15 4.29 10.17
N ARG A 19 5.02 3.76 9.67
CA ARG A 19 4.84 3.45 8.24
C ARG A 19 4.83 4.69 7.36
N GLU A 20 4.19 5.79 7.82
CA GLU A 20 4.15 7.07 7.10
C GLU A 20 5.54 7.71 6.92
N ARG A 21 6.53 7.29 7.69
CA ARG A 21 7.92 7.75 7.59
C ARG A 21 8.80 6.82 6.78
N PHE A 22 8.55 5.51 6.85
CA PHE A 22 9.29 4.51 6.07
C PHE A 22 8.57 4.29 4.73
N ILE A 23 8.68 5.26 3.81
CA ILE A 23 8.06 5.22 2.49
C ILE A 23 9.13 5.06 1.43
N VAL A 24 8.91 4.14 0.50
CA VAL A 24 9.73 3.96 -0.71
C VAL A 24 8.80 4.01 -1.92
N ASP A 25 8.85 5.13 -2.62
CA ASP A 25 8.01 5.44 -3.78
C ASP A 25 8.79 6.23 -4.84
N ASP A 26 8.14 6.63 -5.91
CA ASP A 26 8.75 7.33 -7.05
C ASP A 26 9.50 8.61 -6.66
N SER A 27 9.13 9.26 -5.55
CA SER A 27 9.75 10.51 -5.11
C SER A 27 11.17 10.32 -4.57
N ASN A 28 11.48 9.13 -4.04
CA ASN A 28 12.79 8.85 -3.44
C ASN A 28 13.52 7.63 -4.04
N LEU A 29 12.87 6.92 -4.97
CA LEU A 29 13.37 5.65 -5.51
C LEU A 29 14.75 5.77 -6.18
N ILE A 30 14.97 6.83 -6.97
CA ILE A 30 16.26 7.07 -7.66
C ILE A 30 17.33 7.37 -6.63
N TYR A 31 17.06 8.30 -5.70
CA TYR A 31 17.99 8.63 -4.63
C TYR A 31 18.38 7.41 -3.80
N LEU A 32 17.39 6.60 -3.41
CA LEU A 32 17.62 5.39 -2.64
C LEU A 32 18.46 4.37 -3.42
N ASN A 33 18.21 4.25 -4.74
CA ASN A 33 19.02 3.38 -5.60
C ASN A 33 20.48 3.78 -5.60
N ASP A 34 20.76 5.04 -5.87
CA ASP A 34 22.13 5.55 -5.94
C ASP A 34 22.84 5.42 -4.59
N PHE A 35 22.12 5.68 -3.51
CA PHE A 35 22.62 5.53 -2.15
C PHE A 35 22.97 4.07 -1.83
N LEU A 36 22.06 3.13 -2.06
CA LEU A 36 22.27 1.70 -1.79
C LEU A 36 23.39 1.12 -2.66
N ILE A 37 23.43 1.43 -3.95
CA ILE A 37 24.49 0.96 -4.85
C ILE A 37 25.87 1.49 -4.40
N SER A 38 25.95 2.76 -4.01
CA SER A 38 27.21 3.36 -3.55
C SER A 38 27.79 2.71 -2.29
N LYS A 39 26.93 2.15 -1.43
CA LYS A 39 27.30 1.55 -0.15
C LYS A 39 27.47 0.03 -0.20
N LEU A 40 26.66 -0.63 -1.04
CA LEU A 40 26.61 -2.10 -1.12
C LEU A 40 27.43 -2.65 -2.29
N ASP A 41 27.97 -1.77 -3.13
CA ASP A 41 28.65 -2.15 -4.37
C ASP A 41 27.74 -3.10 -5.19
N LYS A 42 28.25 -4.19 -5.70
CA LYS A 42 27.50 -5.16 -6.51
C LYS A 42 26.76 -6.23 -5.70
N LYS A 43 26.62 -6.06 -4.38
CA LYS A 43 25.95 -7.05 -3.52
C LYS A 43 24.45 -7.14 -3.75
N ILE A 44 23.84 -6.09 -4.32
CA ILE A 44 22.46 -6.11 -4.82
C ILE A 44 22.44 -5.84 -6.32
N SER A 45 21.55 -6.51 -7.06
CA SER A 45 21.42 -6.33 -8.52
C SER A 45 20.17 -5.54 -8.91
N GLY A 46 19.39 -5.08 -7.94
CA GLY A 46 18.22 -4.24 -8.14
C GLY A 46 17.16 -4.45 -7.08
N PHE A 47 16.23 -3.50 -7.01
CA PHE A 47 15.12 -3.54 -6.07
C PHE A 47 13.89 -2.78 -6.59
N PHE A 48 12.78 -2.90 -5.89
CA PHE A 48 11.64 -1.98 -5.95
C PHE A 48 10.96 -1.88 -4.59
N GLY A 49 10.27 -0.78 -4.35
CA GLY A 49 9.54 -0.52 -3.12
C GLY A 49 8.03 -0.54 -3.34
N LEU A 50 7.29 -1.24 -2.48
CA LEU A 50 5.84 -1.20 -2.42
C LEU A 50 5.44 -0.41 -1.18
N SER A 51 4.90 0.79 -1.35
CA SER A 51 4.37 1.60 -0.25
C SER A 51 2.86 1.81 -0.42
N THR A 52 2.11 1.44 0.62
CA THR A 52 0.65 1.62 0.73
C THR A 52 0.32 2.13 2.13
N CYS A 53 -0.95 2.42 2.42
CA CYS A 53 -1.37 2.79 3.79
C CYS A 53 -1.09 1.70 4.84
N ASN A 54 -1.01 0.43 4.41
CA ASN A 54 -0.91 -0.72 5.32
C ASN A 54 0.47 -1.38 5.37
N ARG A 55 1.36 -1.07 4.42
CA ARG A 55 2.72 -1.64 4.36
C ARG A 55 3.67 -0.78 3.56
N THR A 56 4.94 -0.88 3.91
CA THR A 56 6.06 -0.55 3.02
C THR A 56 7.01 -1.73 3.00
N GLU A 57 7.32 -2.21 1.81
CA GLU A 57 8.14 -3.39 1.56
C GLU A 57 9.17 -3.09 0.48
N LEU A 58 10.43 -3.40 0.74
CA LEU A 58 11.53 -3.33 -0.21
C LEU A 58 11.87 -4.75 -0.66
N TYR A 59 11.64 -5.05 -1.93
CA TYR A 59 11.97 -6.31 -2.57
C TYR A 59 13.25 -6.16 -3.37
N PHE A 60 14.23 -7.03 -3.17
CA PHE A 60 15.51 -6.93 -3.85
C PHE A 60 16.12 -8.31 -4.13
N TYR A 61 17.04 -8.34 -5.07
CA TYR A 61 17.86 -9.52 -5.35
C TYR A 61 19.32 -9.21 -4.99
N GLY A 62 19.94 -10.07 -4.18
CA GLY A 62 21.27 -9.80 -3.67
C GLY A 62 21.91 -10.96 -2.94
N ASP A 63 23.07 -10.71 -2.35
CA ASP A 63 23.82 -11.69 -1.59
C ASP A 63 23.09 -12.11 -0.31
N LYS A 64 23.26 -13.37 0.08
CA LYS A 64 22.70 -13.89 1.34
C LYS A 64 23.25 -13.12 2.55
N GLY A 65 22.37 -12.80 3.47
CA GLY A 65 22.74 -12.15 4.74
C GLY A 65 22.92 -10.65 4.63
N ILE A 66 22.49 -10.01 3.52
CA ILE A 66 22.63 -8.58 3.29
C ILE A 66 21.43 -7.76 3.83
N GLU A 67 20.39 -8.42 4.30
CA GLU A 67 19.10 -7.81 4.62
C GLU A 67 19.22 -6.74 5.71
N ASP A 68 20.00 -7.01 6.75
CA ASP A 68 20.22 -6.06 7.83
C ASP A 68 20.97 -4.81 7.36
N ASP A 69 21.94 -4.97 6.44
CA ASP A 69 22.65 -3.84 5.83
C ASP A 69 21.68 -3.02 4.96
N VAL A 70 20.86 -3.68 4.13
CA VAL A 70 19.84 -3.00 3.31
C VAL A 70 18.84 -2.25 4.19
N LEU A 71 18.33 -2.86 5.26
CA LEU A 71 17.44 -2.19 6.21
C LEU A 71 18.10 -0.97 6.84
N LYS A 72 19.32 -1.12 7.35
CA LYS A 72 20.07 -0.05 7.99
C LYS A 72 20.29 1.12 7.04
N LEU A 73 20.76 0.84 5.83
CA LEU A 73 21.04 1.85 4.81
C LEU A 73 19.75 2.51 4.30
N THR A 74 18.66 1.76 4.16
CA THR A 74 17.36 2.34 3.79
C THR A 74 16.87 3.31 4.87
N LYS A 75 16.99 2.93 6.14
CA LYS A 75 16.65 3.83 7.26
C LYS A 75 17.54 5.09 7.28
N GLU A 76 18.82 4.93 7.02
CA GLU A 76 19.77 6.05 6.90
C GLU A 76 19.38 7.01 5.76
N ALA A 77 19.11 6.47 4.57
CA ALA A 77 18.69 7.26 3.41
C ALA A 77 17.37 8.02 3.64
N LEU A 78 16.46 7.44 4.42
CA LEU A 78 15.17 8.05 4.77
C LEU A 78 15.24 8.92 6.05
N ASN A 79 16.42 9.10 6.65
CA ASN A 79 16.62 9.82 7.92
C ASN A 79 15.77 9.28 9.09
N ILE A 80 15.69 7.94 9.20
CA ILE A 80 14.90 7.24 10.22
C ILE A 80 15.85 6.50 11.16
N SER A 81 16.01 6.98 12.40
CA SER A 81 16.84 6.34 13.42
C SER A 81 16.05 5.68 14.55
N ASP A 82 14.84 6.12 14.78
CA ASP A 82 14.04 5.85 15.98
C ASP A 82 13.02 4.71 15.83
N ILE A 83 12.77 4.19 14.61
CA ILE A 83 11.93 3.01 14.43
C ILE A 83 12.74 1.75 14.81
N PRO A 84 12.31 0.99 15.84
CA PRO A 84 13.03 -0.20 16.26
C PRO A 84 13.09 -1.27 15.16
N ASN A 85 14.21 -1.99 15.05
CA ASN A 85 14.36 -3.06 14.06
C ASN A 85 13.31 -4.18 14.23
N LYS A 86 12.82 -4.44 15.45
CA LYS A 86 11.76 -5.40 15.73
C LYS A 86 10.42 -5.10 15.04
N ASN A 87 10.22 -3.87 14.56
CA ASN A 87 9.03 -3.47 13.80
C ASN A 87 9.11 -3.90 12.33
N PHE A 88 10.29 -4.33 11.89
CA PHE A 88 10.52 -4.82 10.54
C PHE A 88 10.54 -6.34 10.52
N TYR A 89 10.06 -6.90 9.42
CA TYR A 89 10.22 -8.32 9.10
C TYR A 89 11.14 -8.47 7.90
N ILE A 90 11.87 -9.57 7.92
CA ILE A 90 12.84 -9.92 6.89
C ILE A 90 12.49 -11.32 6.39
N TYR A 91 12.36 -11.47 5.09
CA TYR A 91 12.21 -12.76 4.43
C TYR A 91 13.23 -12.90 3.30
N ASN A 92 13.68 -14.12 3.04
CA ASN A 92 14.61 -14.44 1.97
C ASN A 92 14.20 -15.73 1.26
N GLY A 93 14.74 -15.93 0.07
CA GLY A 93 14.53 -17.11 -0.74
C GLY A 93 13.05 -17.44 -0.93
N PHE A 94 12.67 -18.69 -0.63
CA PHE A 94 11.30 -19.16 -0.80
C PHE A 94 10.28 -18.39 0.06
N LYS A 95 10.64 -17.98 1.29
CA LYS A 95 9.74 -17.21 2.14
C LYS A 95 9.43 -15.82 1.57
N ALA A 96 10.41 -15.18 0.94
CA ALA A 96 10.21 -13.90 0.27
C ALA A 96 9.25 -14.06 -0.94
N LEU A 97 9.41 -15.11 -1.72
CA LEU A 97 8.51 -15.43 -2.84
C LEU A 97 7.09 -15.76 -2.38
N GLU A 98 6.96 -16.60 -1.37
CA GLU A 98 5.66 -16.93 -0.78
C GLU A 98 4.94 -15.66 -0.31
N HIS A 99 5.64 -14.82 0.44
CA HIS A 99 5.08 -13.56 0.94
C HIS A 99 4.65 -12.64 -0.23
N MET A 100 5.48 -12.51 -1.26
CA MET A 100 5.15 -11.72 -2.46
C MET A 100 3.87 -12.23 -3.13
N CYS A 101 3.70 -13.55 -3.28
CA CYS A 101 2.46 -14.14 -3.79
C CYS A 101 1.26 -13.85 -2.87
N ARG A 102 1.41 -13.98 -1.55
CA ARG A 102 0.36 -13.71 -0.56
C ARG A 102 -0.09 -12.24 -0.61
N VAL A 103 0.85 -11.31 -0.75
CA VAL A 103 0.55 -9.88 -0.91
C VAL A 103 -0.19 -9.64 -2.23
N CYS A 104 0.33 -10.12 -3.35
CA CYS A 104 -0.29 -9.95 -4.67
C CYS A 104 -1.68 -10.59 -4.77
N CYS A 105 -1.92 -11.69 -4.06
CA CYS A 105 -3.24 -12.31 -3.96
C CYS A 105 -4.19 -11.60 -2.99
N GLY A 106 -3.71 -10.63 -2.20
CA GLY A 106 -4.50 -9.96 -1.16
C GLY A 106 -4.74 -10.82 0.09
N ILE A 107 -4.02 -11.95 0.24
CA ILE A 107 -4.14 -12.85 1.41
C ILE A 107 -3.56 -12.21 2.66
N ASP A 108 -2.49 -11.42 2.50
CA ASP A 108 -1.85 -10.70 3.60
C ASP A 108 -2.35 -9.25 3.77
N SER A 109 -3.42 -8.87 3.08
CA SER A 109 -4.05 -7.57 3.24
C SER A 109 -4.90 -7.51 4.51
N GLN A 110 -5.15 -6.30 5.00
CA GLN A 110 -6.04 -6.06 6.15
C GLN A 110 -7.46 -6.57 5.86
N VAL A 111 -7.88 -6.42 4.61
CA VAL A 111 -9.09 -7.03 4.07
C VAL A 111 -8.65 -8.16 3.12
N VAL A 112 -8.88 -9.40 3.54
CA VAL A 112 -8.47 -10.56 2.75
C VAL A 112 -9.20 -10.57 1.40
N GLY A 113 -8.45 -10.72 0.31
CA GLY A 113 -8.98 -10.72 -1.05
C GLY A 113 -9.08 -9.33 -1.68
N GLU A 114 -8.54 -8.28 -1.05
CA GLU A 114 -8.45 -6.94 -1.62
C GLU A 114 -7.82 -6.97 -3.02
N GLN A 115 -8.47 -6.30 -3.99
CA GLN A 115 -7.99 -6.31 -5.37
C GLN A 115 -6.96 -5.23 -5.67
N GLU A 116 -7.03 -4.11 -4.96
CA GLU A 116 -6.21 -2.92 -5.22
C GLU A 116 -4.72 -3.19 -5.03
N ILE A 117 -4.34 -4.04 -4.06
CA ILE A 117 -2.95 -4.35 -3.74
C ILE A 117 -2.17 -4.91 -4.94
N PHE A 118 -2.81 -5.73 -5.79
CA PHE A 118 -2.14 -6.26 -6.97
C PHE A 118 -1.85 -5.18 -8.02
N GLY A 119 -2.75 -4.21 -8.16
CA GLY A 119 -2.55 -3.03 -8.99
C GLY A 119 -1.40 -2.16 -8.46
N GLN A 120 -1.40 -1.88 -7.15
CA GLN A 120 -0.36 -1.10 -6.47
C GLN A 120 1.02 -1.78 -6.60
N PHE A 121 1.07 -3.10 -6.40
CA PHE A 121 2.31 -3.87 -6.58
C PHE A 121 2.86 -3.78 -8.01
N LYS A 122 2.00 -3.93 -9.03
CA LYS A 122 2.41 -3.77 -10.43
C LYS A 122 2.92 -2.37 -10.73
N ASN A 123 2.25 -1.34 -10.22
CA ASN A 123 2.64 0.03 -10.45
C ASN A 123 4.02 0.31 -9.83
N ALA A 124 4.25 -0.10 -8.58
CA ALA A 124 5.54 0.03 -7.91
C ALA A 124 6.68 -0.66 -8.67
N TYR A 125 6.46 -1.91 -9.10
CA TYR A 125 7.42 -2.64 -9.92
C TYR A 125 7.68 -1.98 -11.28
N ASN A 126 6.62 -1.55 -11.98
CA ASN A 126 6.74 -0.94 -13.30
C ASN A 126 7.47 0.41 -13.23
N SER A 127 7.25 1.19 -12.17
CA SER A 127 7.96 2.44 -11.93
C SER A 127 9.46 2.19 -11.74
N ALA A 128 9.85 1.27 -10.88
CA ALA A 128 11.25 0.90 -10.68
C ALA A 128 11.90 0.33 -11.96
N LYS A 129 11.15 -0.43 -12.76
CA LYS A 129 11.58 -0.94 -14.05
C LYS A 129 11.81 0.19 -15.06
N ALA A 130 10.93 1.19 -15.10
CA ALA A 130 11.07 2.36 -15.97
C ALA A 130 12.34 3.18 -15.64
N PHE A 131 12.69 3.28 -14.37
CA PHE A 131 13.94 3.90 -13.89
C PHE A 131 15.17 2.98 -14.04
N LYS A 132 15.01 1.76 -14.58
CA LYS A 132 16.09 0.76 -14.76
C LYS A 132 16.75 0.31 -13.44
N ILE A 133 16.02 0.37 -12.35
CA ILE A 133 16.48 -0.03 -11.02
C ILE A 133 16.34 -1.54 -10.81
N VAL A 134 15.37 -2.18 -11.46
CA VAL A 134 15.10 -3.62 -11.32
C VAL A 134 16.07 -4.43 -12.15
N GLY A 135 16.85 -5.30 -11.52
CA GLY A 135 17.76 -6.22 -12.18
C GLY A 135 17.04 -7.40 -12.86
N LYS A 136 17.71 -8.08 -13.79
CA LYS A 136 17.14 -9.18 -14.61
C LYS A 136 16.60 -10.33 -13.75
N GLU A 137 17.33 -10.71 -12.73
CA GLU A 137 16.96 -11.81 -11.83
C GLU A 137 15.68 -11.49 -11.07
N LEU A 138 15.58 -10.27 -10.50
CA LEU A 138 14.38 -9.82 -9.82
C LEU A 138 13.18 -9.76 -10.76
N MET A 139 13.37 -9.35 -12.02
CA MET A 139 12.30 -9.34 -13.03
C MET A 139 11.71 -10.74 -13.23
N ILE A 140 12.55 -11.77 -13.35
CA ILE A 140 12.11 -13.17 -13.56
C ILE A 140 11.21 -13.61 -12.40
N TYR A 141 11.60 -13.34 -11.17
CA TYR A 141 10.81 -13.69 -9.98
C TYR A 141 9.48 -12.95 -9.94
N VAL A 142 9.47 -11.63 -10.18
CA VAL A 142 8.25 -10.81 -10.14
C VAL A 142 7.28 -11.24 -11.24
N GLU A 143 7.74 -11.48 -12.45
CA GLU A 143 6.90 -11.95 -13.56
C GLU A 143 6.26 -13.30 -13.24
N LYS A 144 7.03 -14.21 -12.59
CA LYS A 144 6.48 -15.49 -12.14
C LYS A 144 5.45 -15.33 -11.02
N VAL A 145 5.66 -14.41 -10.10
CA VAL A 145 4.67 -14.06 -9.08
C VAL A 145 3.38 -13.52 -9.73
N PHE A 146 3.49 -12.71 -10.77
CA PHE A 146 2.31 -12.22 -11.50
C PHE A 146 1.53 -13.34 -12.17
N GLU A 147 2.23 -14.31 -12.79
CA GLU A 147 1.60 -15.49 -13.37
C GLU A 147 0.85 -16.31 -12.32
N ILE A 148 1.52 -16.65 -11.21
CA ILE A 148 0.93 -17.40 -10.09
C ILE A 148 -0.27 -16.64 -9.51
N THR A 149 -0.14 -15.34 -9.29
CA THR A 149 -1.23 -14.51 -8.75
C THR A 149 -2.47 -14.55 -9.64
N LYS A 150 -2.30 -14.41 -10.96
CA LYS A 150 -3.42 -14.50 -11.91
C LYS A 150 -4.08 -15.88 -11.83
N LYS A 151 -3.29 -16.95 -11.80
CA LYS A 151 -3.80 -18.32 -11.68
C LYS A 151 -4.60 -18.51 -10.40
N VAL A 152 -4.04 -18.14 -9.25
CA VAL A 152 -4.73 -18.24 -7.96
C VAL A 152 -6.04 -17.47 -7.96
N ARG A 153 -6.05 -16.23 -8.48
CA ARG A 153 -7.27 -15.39 -8.53
C ARG A 153 -8.32 -15.94 -9.48
N THR A 154 -7.93 -16.67 -10.53
CA THR A 154 -8.85 -17.28 -11.50
C THR A 154 -9.41 -18.62 -10.99
N GLU A 155 -8.57 -19.45 -10.36
CA GLU A 155 -8.91 -20.79 -9.93
C GLU A 155 -9.56 -20.85 -8.53
N THR A 156 -9.48 -19.75 -7.78
CA THR A 156 -10.06 -19.65 -6.44
C THR A 156 -11.11 -18.55 -6.35
N LYS A 157 -11.90 -18.55 -5.28
CA LYS A 157 -12.88 -17.49 -5.01
C LYS A 157 -12.24 -16.22 -4.41
N ILE A 158 -10.91 -16.16 -4.30
CA ILE A 158 -10.23 -14.99 -3.76
C ILE A 158 -10.40 -13.81 -4.74
N GLY A 159 -11.02 -12.74 -4.30
CA GLY A 159 -11.30 -11.58 -5.14
C GLY A 159 -12.59 -11.65 -5.98
N ILE A 160 -13.45 -12.67 -5.82
CA ILE A 160 -14.77 -12.72 -6.50
C ILE A 160 -15.73 -11.68 -5.91
N ASN A 161 -15.63 -11.39 -4.62
CA ASN A 161 -16.33 -10.28 -3.98
C ASN A 161 -15.26 -9.30 -3.45
N PRO A 162 -14.90 -8.27 -4.20
CA PRO A 162 -13.90 -7.30 -3.75
C PRO A 162 -14.47 -6.53 -2.56
N LEU A 163 -14.18 -7.01 -1.37
CA LEU A 163 -14.37 -6.25 -0.15
C LEU A 163 -13.23 -5.24 -0.07
N SER A 164 -13.37 -4.12 -0.76
CA SER A 164 -12.55 -2.96 -0.44
C SER A 164 -12.96 -2.43 0.93
N VAL A 165 -12.08 -1.72 1.62
CA VAL A 165 -12.42 -1.04 2.89
C VAL A 165 -13.66 -0.16 2.71
N SER A 166 -13.80 0.48 1.55
CA SER A 166 -14.97 1.28 1.18
C SER A 166 -16.24 0.44 1.01
N GLY A 167 -16.14 -0.75 0.42
CA GLY A 167 -17.26 -1.70 0.29
C GLY A 167 -17.69 -2.27 1.63
N LEU A 168 -16.73 -2.62 2.50
CA LEU A 168 -17.01 -3.07 3.88
C LEU A 168 -17.68 -1.97 4.69
N SER A 169 -17.26 -0.71 4.54
CA SER A 169 -17.86 0.43 5.24
C SER A 169 -19.35 0.55 4.93
N PHE A 170 -19.76 0.41 3.67
CA PHE A 170 -21.18 0.46 3.29
C PHE A 170 -21.97 -0.75 3.84
N ASN A 171 -21.39 -1.95 3.76
CA ASN A 171 -22.05 -3.14 4.30
C ASN A 171 -22.27 -3.02 5.81
N LEU A 172 -21.28 -2.52 6.55
CA LEU A 172 -21.41 -2.25 7.98
C LEU A 172 -22.50 -1.21 8.28
N VAL A 173 -22.55 -0.12 7.50
CA VAL A 173 -23.61 0.89 7.62
C VAL A 173 -24.99 0.28 7.36
N LYS A 174 -25.10 -0.59 6.36
CA LYS A 174 -26.35 -1.30 6.03
C LYS A 174 -26.77 -2.31 7.11
N GLU A 175 -25.83 -2.94 7.80
CA GLU A 175 -26.13 -3.82 8.94
C GLU A 175 -26.66 -3.05 10.16
N ILE A 176 -26.17 -1.81 10.36
CA ILE A 176 -26.53 -0.97 11.52
C ILE A 176 -27.81 -0.17 11.25
N PHE A 177 -28.01 0.29 10.02
CA PHE A 177 -29.12 1.15 9.63
C PHE A 177 -29.97 0.52 8.53
N GLU A 178 -31.28 0.43 8.74
CA GLU A 178 -32.22 -0.18 7.77
C GLU A 178 -32.26 0.54 6.42
N ASN A 179 -32.10 1.89 6.41
CA ASN A 179 -32.17 2.72 5.21
C ASN A 179 -30.99 3.68 5.18
N PRO A 180 -29.78 3.23 4.82
CA PRO A 180 -28.57 4.07 4.84
C PRO A 180 -28.62 5.21 3.85
N GLU A 181 -29.39 5.12 2.77
CA GLU A 181 -29.58 6.17 1.76
C GLU A 181 -30.24 7.43 2.32
N ASN A 182 -31.02 7.29 3.39
CA ASN A 182 -31.71 8.39 4.08
C ASN A 182 -30.91 8.98 5.25
N LYS A 183 -29.67 8.52 5.46
CA LYS A 183 -28.82 9.00 6.56
C LYS A 183 -27.90 10.13 6.10
N GLN A 184 -27.55 10.98 7.06
CA GLN A 184 -26.49 11.97 6.90
C GLN A 184 -25.16 11.31 7.26
N VAL A 185 -24.18 11.42 6.37
CA VAL A 185 -22.86 10.83 6.56
C VAL A 185 -21.82 11.93 6.65
N LEU A 186 -21.02 11.88 7.70
CA LEU A 186 -19.85 12.73 7.85
C LEU A 186 -18.57 11.90 7.65
N VAL A 187 -17.74 12.30 6.71
CA VAL A 187 -16.43 11.71 6.46
C VAL A 187 -15.34 12.62 7.01
N ILE A 188 -14.53 12.11 7.93
CA ILE A 188 -13.40 12.86 8.51
C ILE A 188 -12.12 12.41 7.83
N GLY A 189 -11.55 13.29 7.00
CA GLY A 189 -10.38 13.04 6.16
C GLY A 189 -10.65 13.27 4.67
N GLY A 190 -9.60 13.50 3.88
CA GLY A 190 -9.69 13.80 2.45
C GLY A 190 -8.74 12.98 1.58
N GLY A 191 -8.12 11.91 2.15
CA GLY A 191 -7.23 11.02 1.42
C GLY A 191 -7.97 10.07 0.46
N ASP A 192 -7.24 9.23 -0.23
CA ASP A 192 -7.80 8.34 -1.27
C ASP A 192 -8.80 7.32 -0.71
N LEU A 193 -8.61 6.85 0.52
CA LEU A 193 -9.60 6.02 1.20
C LEU A 193 -10.92 6.76 1.43
N ALA A 194 -10.86 8.03 1.88
CA ALA A 194 -12.06 8.85 2.06
C ALA A 194 -12.79 9.06 0.74
N LYS A 195 -12.08 9.36 -0.35
CA LYS A 195 -12.65 9.47 -1.70
C LYS A 195 -13.34 8.18 -2.13
N SER A 196 -12.68 7.03 -1.92
CA SER A 196 -13.23 5.72 -2.25
C SER A 196 -14.50 5.40 -1.45
N ILE A 197 -14.53 5.73 -0.14
CA ILE A 197 -15.71 5.57 0.72
C ILE A 197 -16.85 6.47 0.25
N ILE A 198 -16.58 7.76 0.01
CA ILE A 198 -17.56 8.74 -0.46
C ILE A 198 -18.17 8.27 -1.78
N LYS A 199 -17.33 7.86 -2.74
CA LYS A 199 -17.79 7.34 -4.03
C LYS A 199 -18.69 6.13 -3.86
N ASN A 200 -18.28 5.15 -3.06
CA ASN A 200 -19.05 3.94 -2.82
C ASN A 200 -20.41 4.24 -2.19
N LEU A 201 -20.46 5.11 -1.18
CA LEU A 201 -21.70 5.56 -0.56
C LEU A 201 -22.62 6.25 -1.56
N PHE A 202 -22.06 7.15 -2.38
CA PHE A 202 -22.80 7.88 -3.41
C PHE A 202 -23.39 6.93 -4.48
N ASP A 203 -22.56 5.99 -4.97
CA ASP A 203 -22.99 4.98 -5.96
C ASP A 203 -24.09 4.05 -5.40
N LYS A 204 -24.14 3.87 -4.07
CA LYS A 204 -25.17 3.10 -3.34
C LYS A 204 -26.38 3.93 -2.92
N GLY A 205 -26.49 5.17 -3.34
CA GLY A 205 -27.70 5.98 -3.15
C GLY A 205 -27.66 6.96 -1.99
N VAL A 206 -26.61 6.97 -1.16
CA VAL A 206 -26.47 7.97 -0.10
C VAL A 206 -26.18 9.33 -0.74
N ARG A 207 -27.03 10.32 -0.47
CA ARG A 207 -26.93 11.66 -1.07
C ARG A 207 -26.48 12.73 -0.09
N SER A 208 -26.72 12.56 1.20
CA SER A 208 -26.34 13.53 2.24
C SER A 208 -24.95 13.15 2.79
N ILE A 209 -23.90 13.56 2.09
CA ILE A 209 -22.50 13.27 2.47
C ILE A 209 -21.77 14.60 2.68
N SER A 210 -21.20 14.77 3.86
CA SER A 210 -20.33 15.90 4.21
C SER A 210 -18.92 15.40 4.51
N ALA A 211 -17.92 16.23 4.26
CA ALA A 211 -16.52 15.91 4.58
C ALA A 211 -15.87 16.99 5.44
N ILE A 212 -14.97 16.60 6.32
CA ILE A 212 -14.11 17.49 7.11
C ILE A 212 -12.65 17.10 6.83
N ASN A 213 -11.80 18.11 6.57
CA ASN A 213 -10.36 17.87 6.38
C ASN A 213 -9.53 19.04 6.90
N ARG A 214 -8.26 18.79 7.20
CA ARG A 214 -7.29 19.84 7.58
C ARG A 214 -7.05 20.85 6.47
N THR A 215 -7.00 20.36 5.23
CA THR A 215 -6.81 21.20 4.04
C THR A 215 -8.15 21.32 3.32
N ILE A 216 -8.60 22.56 3.14
CA ILE A 216 -9.82 22.86 2.38
C ILE A 216 -9.44 22.84 0.89
N LYS A 217 -9.50 21.68 0.29
CA LYS A 217 -9.28 21.45 -1.15
C LYS A 217 -10.41 20.57 -1.65
N GLU A 218 -10.98 20.94 -2.79
CA GLU A 218 -12.03 20.17 -3.44
C GLU A 218 -11.60 18.69 -3.56
N ILE A 219 -12.47 17.79 -3.11
CA ILE A 219 -12.33 16.36 -3.24
C ILE A 219 -13.17 15.93 -4.43
N LYS A 220 -12.51 15.75 -5.57
CA LYS A 220 -13.17 15.27 -6.80
C LYS A 220 -13.41 13.77 -6.67
N ILE A 221 -14.66 13.34 -6.77
CA ILE A 221 -15.10 11.95 -6.62
C ILE A 221 -15.38 11.31 -7.98
N SER A 222 -16.06 12.05 -8.88
CA SER A 222 -16.31 11.68 -10.27
C SER A 222 -16.27 12.93 -11.15
N GLU A 223 -16.60 12.80 -12.45
CA GLU A 223 -16.72 13.97 -13.34
C GLU A 223 -17.83 14.93 -12.88
N ASP A 224 -18.93 14.38 -12.36
CA ASP A 224 -20.14 15.14 -11.98
C ASP A 224 -20.30 15.31 -10.47
N PHE A 225 -19.38 14.83 -9.65
CA PHE A 225 -19.53 14.88 -8.20
C PHE A 225 -18.21 15.22 -7.50
N SER A 226 -18.24 16.30 -6.74
CA SER A 226 -17.16 16.71 -5.85
C SER A 226 -17.72 17.22 -4.52
N ILE A 227 -16.88 17.21 -3.49
CA ILE A 227 -17.19 17.74 -2.16
C ILE A 227 -16.11 18.75 -1.78
N ILE A 228 -16.53 19.92 -1.29
CA ILE A 228 -15.63 20.87 -0.63
C ILE A 228 -15.65 20.54 0.85
N PRO A 229 -14.56 20.05 1.45
CA PRO A 229 -14.55 19.70 2.86
C PRO A 229 -14.61 20.93 3.74
N MET A 230 -15.30 20.82 4.86
CA MET A 230 -15.29 21.81 5.91
C MET A 230 -13.96 21.75 6.69
N PRO A 231 -13.49 22.85 7.26
CA PRO A 231 -12.29 22.88 8.09
C PRO A 231 -12.49 22.06 9.37
N LEU A 232 -11.41 21.40 9.81
CA LEU A 232 -11.43 20.49 10.97
C LEU A 232 -11.80 21.19 12.30
N ASN A 233 -11.65 22.50 12.37
CA ASN A 233 -11.99 23.30 13.54
C ASN A 233 -13.48 23.67 13.62
N LEU A 234 -14.28 23.36 12.60
CA LEU A 234 -15.73 23.44 12.73
C LEU A 234 -16.21 22.35 13.68
N SER A 235 -16.77 22.78 14.80
CA SER A 235 -17.38 21.91 15.80
C SER A 235 -18.49 21.07 15.16
N LEU A 236 -18.63 19.82 15.60
CA LEU A 236 -19.73 18.91 15.23
C LEU A 236 -21.13 19.50 15.52
N ILE A 237 -21.20 20.61 16.22
CA ILE A 237 -22.45 21.37 16.54
C ILE A 237 -23.07 22.01 15.29
N HIS A 238 -22.32 22.16 14.22
CA HIS A 238 -22.78 22.82 12.99
C HIS A 238 -23.15 21.85 11.86
N ILE A 239 -23.26 20.55 12.16
CA ILE A 239 -23.58 19.49 11.17
C ILE A 239 -24.98 18.95 11.42
#